data_96324f842d39794b76aaeab0714bf8f5
#
_entry.id   96324f842d39794b76aaeab0714bf8f5
#
_cell.length_a   1.000
_cell.length_b   1.000
_cell.length_c   1.000
_cell.angle_alpha   90.00
_cell.angle_beta   90.00
_cell.angle_gamma   90.00
#
_symmetry.space_group_name_H-M   'P 1'
#
loop_
_entity.id
_entity.type
_entity.pdbx_description
1 polymer ?
#
loop_
_entity_poly.entity_id
_entity_poly.type
_entity_poly.pdbx_seq_one_letter_code
_entity_poly.pdbx_strand_id
1 'polypeptide(L)'
;MEFLQPPGWARPRGYSNGVAASGRTVCVSGMIGWDGQGVFHTDDFAGQVRQALHNVVAVLAEAGARPEHIVRMTWYVVDKNAYVAAYREIGLAYRELIGLHFPAMTAVQVVALVEDRAQVEIEVTAIVPL
;
A
#
# COMPACT_ATOMS: atom_id res chain seq x y z
N MET A 1 -17.72 0.42 -6.47
CA MET A 1 -16.43 1.13 -6.62
C MET A 1 -16.23 1.44 -8.10
N GLU A 2 -15.92 2.68 -8.39
CA GLU A 2 -15.74 3.18 -9.74
C GLU A 2 -14.28 3.58 -9.95
N PHE A 3 -13.65 3.07 -11.00
CA PHE A 3 -12.27 3.42 -11.36
C PHE A 3 -12.31 4.53 -12.41
N LEU A 4 -11.64 5.65 -12.11
CA LEU A 4 -11.74 6.86 -12.91
C LEU A 4 -10.56 6.96 -13.89
N GLN A 5 -10.88 6.97 -15.18
CA GLN A 5 -9.89 7.05 -16.24
C GLN A 5 -10.40 8.03 -17.31
N PRO A 6 -9.80 9.24 -17.43
CA PRO A 6 -10.22 10.16 -18.46
C PRO A 6 -9.98 9.57 -19.86
N PRO A 7 -10.90 9.81 -20.82
CA PRO A 7 -10.72 9.28 -22.16
C PRO A 7 -9.41 9.78 -22.80
N GLY A 8 -8.71 8.87 -23.45
CA GLY A 8 -7.46 9.21 -24.15
C GLY A 8 -6.21 9.26 -23.30
N TRP A 9 -6.31 9.15 -21.99
CA TRP A 9 -5.14 9.10 -21.11
C TRP A 9 -4.43 7.75 -21.25
N ALA A 10 -3.11 7.78 -21.10
CA ALA A 10 -2.33 6.55 -21.02
C ALA A 10 -2.80 5.69 -19.86
N ARG A 11 -2.84 4.36 -20.07
CA ARG A 11 -3.28 3.42 -19.05
C ARG A 11 -2.25 3.39 -17.93
N PRO A 12 -2.66 3.62 -16.66
CA PRO A 12 -1.75 3.51 -15.53
C PRO A 12 -1.37 2.04 -15.29
N ARG A 13 -0.16 1.82 -14.77
CA ARG A 13 0.34 0.48 -14.45
C ARG A 13 0.57 0.35 -12.95
N GLY A 14 -0.12 -0.62 -12.35
CA GLY A 14 0.01 -0.90 -10.92
C GLY A 14 -0.77 0.04 -10.01
N TYR A 15 -1.59 0.93 -10.60
CA TYR A 15 -2.45 1.85 -9.85
C TYR A 15 -3.60 2.32 -10.75
N SER A 16 -4.57 3.02 -10.16
CA SER A 16 -5.63 3.71 -10.90
C SER A 16 -5.47 5.21 -10.72
N ASN A 17 -5.90 5.99 -11.73
CA ASN A 17 -5.80 7.44 -11.65
C ASN A 17 -6.73 8.03 -10.60
N GLY A 18 -7.86 7.39 -10.37
CA GLY A 18 -8.80 7.79 -9.34
C GLY A 18 -9.76 6.67 -9.00
N VAL A 19 -10.36 6.76 -7.84
CA VAL A 19 -11.38 5.81 -7.38
C VAL A 19 -12.49 6.60 -6.68
N ALA A 20 -13.73 6.26 -7.01
CA ALA A 20 -14.91 6.76 -6.30
C ALA A 20 -15.65 5.58 -5.67
N ALA A 21 -16.07 5.74 -4.42
CA ALA A 21 -16.80 4.69 -3.72
C ALA A 21 -17.69 5.31 -2.65
N SER A 22 -18.72 4.57 -2.25
CA SER A 22 -19.61 4.95 -1.16
C SER A 22 -19.64 3.85 -0.12
N GLY A 23 -19.71 4.22 1.14
CA GLY A 23 -19.76 3.25 2.22
C GLY A 23 -19.13 3.76 3.50
N ARG A 24 -18.71 2.81 4.35
CA ARG A 24 -18.05 3.10 5.62
C ARG A 24 -16.54 3.27 5.37
N THR A 25 -16.01 4.40 5.76
CA THR A 25 -14.59 4.70 5.59
C THR A 25 -13.76 4.06 6.70
N VAL A 26 -12.68 3.38 6.31
CA VAL A 26 -11.70 2.78 7.22
C VAL A 26 -10.32 3.38 6.89
N CYS A 27 -9.70 4.00 7.88
CA CYS A 27 -8.37 4.60 7.72
C CYS A 27 -7.34 3.72 8.44
N VAL A 28 -6.31 3.32 7.72
CA VAL A 28 -5.18 2.57 8.27
C VAL A 28 -3.99 3.51 8.36
N SER A 29 -3.43 3.66 9.55
CA SER A 29 -2.26 4.50 9.76
C SER A 29 -1.05 3.96 8.99
N GLY A 30 0.00 4.76 8.87
CA GLY A 30 1.22 4.33 8.21
C GLY A 30 1.78 3.04 8.82
N MET A 31 1.85 1.99 8.01
CA MET A 31 2.41 0.69 8.40
C MET A 31 3.82 0.58 7.86
N ILE A 32 4.77 0.27 8.73
CA ILE A 32 6.17 0.03 8.36
C ILE A 32 6.47 -1.47 8.38
N GLY A 33 7.71 -1.84 8.06
CA GLY A 33 8.09 -3.23 7.87
C GLY A 33 8.41 -4.00 9.15
N TRP A 34 7.81 -3.65 10.29
CA TRP A 34 7.93 -4.43 11.51
C TRP A 34 6.69 -5.29 11.74
N ASP A 35 6.82 -6.32 12.59
CA ASP A 35 5.70 -7.19 12.91
C ASP A 35 4.76 -6.55 13.95
N GLY A 36 3.73 -7.29 14.35
CA GLY A 36 2.75 -6.81 15.32
C GLY A 36 3.31 -6.51 16.71
N GLN A 37 4.55 -6.90 16.99
CA GLN A 37 5.26 -6.63 18.24
C GLN A 37 6.29 -5.50 18.09
N GLY A 38 6.34 -4.85 16.92
CA GLY A 38 7.31 -3.79 16.66
C GLY A 38 8.71 -4.28 16.36
N VAL A 39 8.87 -5.50 15.84
CA VAL A 39 10.17 -6.11 15.57
C VAL A 39 10.40 -6.22 14.07
N PHE A 40 11.52 -5.65 13.59
CA PHE A 40 11.95 -5.83 12.22
C PHE A 40 12.67 -7.18 12.06
N HIS A 41 12.26 -7.96 11.06
CA HIS A 41 12.89 -9.25 10.74
C HIS A 41 13.86 -9.16 9.58
N THR A 42 13.85 -8.05 8.84
CA THR A 42 14.73 -7.87 7.69
C THR A 42 14.99 -6.40 7.41
N ASP A 43 16.15 -6.10 6.84
CA ASP A 43 16.47 -4.80 6.28
C ASP A 43 16.30 -4.79 4.76
N ASP A 44 15.89 -5.91 4.16
CA ASP A 44 15.60 -6.00 2.74
C ASP A 44 14.37 -5.17 2.38
N PHE A 45 14.48 -4.33 1.36
CA PHE A 45 13.41 -3.41 0.99
C PHE A 45 12.11 -4.15 0.65
N ALA A 46 12.19 -5.13 -0.24
CA ALA A 46 11.00 -5.91 -0.65
C ALA A 46 10.42 -6.69 0.53
N GLY A 47 11.26 -7.19 1.43
CA GLY A 47 10.83 -7.87 2.65
C GLY A 47 10.06 -6.93 3.57
N GLN A 48 10.49 -5.68 3.71
CA GLN A 48 9.77 -4.70 4.50
C GLN A 48 8.44 -4.29 3.84
N VAL A 49 8.41 -4.19 2.52
CA VAL A 49 7.15 -3.95 1.79
C VAL A 49 6.16 -5.07 2.06
N ARG A 50 6.60 -6.33 1.97
CA ARG A 50 5.75 -7.48 2.26
C ARG A 50 5.16 -7.40 3.67
N GLN A 51 5.99 -7.11 4.66
CA GLN A 51 5.52 -7.00 6.05
C GLN A 51 4.54 -5.84 6.22
N ALA A 52 4.82 -4.68 5.63
CA ALA A 52 3.94 -3.51 5.70
C ALA A 52 2.57 -3.81 5.07
N LEU A 53 2.54 -4.47 3.91
CA LEU A 53 1.29 -4.88 3.27
C LEU A 53 0.52 -5.89 4.12
N HIS A 54 1.23 -6.86 4.72
CA HIS A 54 0.62 -7.81 5.64
C HIS A 54 -0.04 -7.08 6.82
N ASN A 55 0.63 -6.07 7.37
CA ASN A 55 0.10 -5.27 8.48
C ASN A 55 -1.16 -4.50 8.06
N VAL A 56 -1.15 -3.91 6.85
CA VAL A 56 -2.32 -3.22 6.29
C VAL A 56 -3.52 -4.18 6.24
N VAL A 57 -3.32 -5.37 5.71
CA VAL A 57 -4.39 -6.37 5.58
C VAL A 57 -4.92 -6.77 6.95
N ALA A 58 -4.03 -6.95 7.92
CA ALA A 58 -4.42 -7.32 9.28
C ALA A 58 -5.28 -6.24 9.95
N VAL A 59 -4.91 -4.96 9.80
CA VAL A 59 -5.69 -3.86 10.37
C VAL A 59 -7.05 -3.73 9.67
N LEU A 60 -7.07 -3.84 8.34
CA LEU A 60 -8.33 -3.82 7.58
C LEU A 60 -9.30 -4.89 8.08
N ALA A 61 -8.79 -6.08 8.36
CA ALA A 61 -9.60 -7.21 8.81
C ALA A 61 -10.35 -6.91 10.12
N GLU A 62 -9.76 -6.10 11.01
CA GLU A 62 -10.42 -5.69 12.26
C GLU A 62 -11.69 -4.90 12.02
N ALA A 63 -11.80 -4.23 10.87
CA ALA A 63 -12.99 -3.48 10.48
C ALA A 63 -13.92 -4.29 9.55
N GLY A 64 -13.61 -5.56 9.33
CA GLY A 64 -14.33 -6.37 8.34
C GLY A 64 -14.05 -5.92 6.90
N ALA A 65 -12.96 -5.19 6.69
CA ALA A 65 -12.56 -4.73 5.36
C ALA A 65 -11.56 -5.70 4.74
N ARG A 66 -11.55 -5.73 3.42
CA ARG A 66 -10.66 -6.58 2.62
C ARG A 66 -9.83 -5.71 1.68
N PRO A 67 -8.74 -6.25 1.12
CA PRO A 67 -7.92 -5.48 0.17
C PRO A 67 -8.70 -4.84 -0.98
N GLU A 68 -9.72 -5.50 -1.50
CA GLU A 68 -10.54 -4.97 -2.59
C GLU A 68 -11.37 -3.73 -2.21
N HIS A 69 -11.46 -3.41 -0.92
CA HIS A 69 -12.13 -2.21 -0.45
C HIS A 69 -11.20 -1.00 -0.41
N ILE A 70 -9.90 -1.18 -0.63
CA ILE A 70 -8.93 -0.09 -0.61
C ILE A 70 -9.22 0.87 -1.76
N VAL A 71 -9.33 2.17 -1.44
CA VAL A 71 -9.53 3.22 -2.45
C VAL A 71 -8.28 4.05 -2.67
N ARG A 72 -7.40 4.12 -1.68
CA ARG A 72 -6.18 4.93 -1.76
C ARG A 72 -5.06 4.32 -0.95
N MET A 73 -3.85 4.35 -1.53
CA MET A 73 -2.61 3.99 -0.85
C MET A 73 -1.60 5.12 -1.05
N THR A 74 -0.86 5.44 -0.01
CA THR A 74 0.31 6.30 -0.13
C THR A 74 1.51 5.53 0.41
N TRP A 75 2.55 5.47 -0.39
CA TRP A 75 3.82 4.80 -0.07
C TRP A 75 4.90 5.85 0.09
N TYR A 76 5.51 5.88 1.26
CA TYR A 76 6.66 6.74 1.57
C TYR A 76 7.89 5.84 1.59
N VAL A 77 8.89 6.13 0.75
CA VAL A 77 10.10 5.33 0.66
C VAL A 77 11.31 6.21 0.93
N VAL A 78 12.33 5.67 1.60
CA VAL A 78 13.53 6.42 1.92
C VAL A 78 14.56 6.41 0.79
N ASP A 79 14.43 5.47 -0.16
CA ASP A 79 15.33 5.33 -1.31
C ASP A 79 14.55 4.89 -2.54
N LYS A 80 14.27 5.83 -3.44
CA LYS A 80 13.52 5.52 -4.66
C LYS A 80 14.25 4.52 -5.57
N ASN A 81 15.57 4.50 -5.52
CA ASN A 81 16.34 3.55 -6.36
C ASN A 81 16.17 2.12 -5.84
N ALA A 82 16.13 1.93 -4.52
CA ALA A 82 15.83 0.63 -3.94
C ALA A 82 14.40 0.19 -4.29
N TYR A 83 13.46 1.10 -4.25
CA TYR A 83 12.07 0.86 -4.64
C TYR A 83 11.97 0.41 -6.11
N VAL A 84 12.57 1.16 -7.03
CA VAL A 84 12.56 0.82 -8.46
C VAL A 84 13.25 -0.52 -8.72
N ALA A 85 14.40 -0.75 -8.08
CA ALA A 85 15.15 -2.01 -8.24
C ALA A 85 14.37 -3.23 -7.74
N ALA A 86 13.44 -3.05 -6.80
CA ALA A 86 12.65 -4.12 -6.20
C ALA A 86 11.26 -4.28 -6.83
N TYR A 87 10.94 -3.61 -7.92
CA TYR A 87 9.61 -3.63 -8.52
C TYR A 87 9.03 -5.03 -8.69
N ARG A 88 9.86 -5.98 -9.14
CA ARG A 88 9.39 -7.34 -9.38
C ARG A 88 8.96 -8.03 -8.09
N GLU A 89 9.82 -7.99 -7.08
CA GLU A 89 9.51 -8.60 -5.78
C GLU A 89 8.34 -7.92 -5.10
N ILE A 90 8.26 -6.59 -5.22
CA ILE A 90 7.13 -5.82 -4.70
C ILE A 90 5.83 -6.25 -5.39
N GLY A 91 5.88 -6.41 -6.71
CA GLY A 91 4.72 -6.86 -7.48
C GLY A 91 4.23 -8.23 -7.05
N LEU A 92 5.15 -9.16 -6.77
CA LEU A 92 4.81 -10.50 -6.28
C LEU A 92 4.15 -10.43 -4.89
N ALA A 93 4.73 -9.65 -3.97
CA ALA A 93 4.17 -9.47 -2.63
C ALA A 93 2.78 -8.81 -2.68
N TYR A 94 2.64 -7.79 -3.52
CA TYR A 94 1.38 -7.07 -3.71
C TYR A 94 0.31 -8.03 -4.24
N ARG A 95 0.63 -8.80 -5.27
CA ARG A 95 -0.32 -9.75 -5.86
C ARG A 95 -0.77 -10.80 -4.85
N GLU A 96 0.15 -11.28 -4.02
CA GLU A 96 -0.16 -12.28 -2.99
C GLU A 96 -1.06 -11.73 -1.89
N LEU A 97 -0.79 -10.51 -1.41
CA LEU A 97 -1.43 -9.94 -0.23
C LEU A 97 -2.64 -9.07 -0.57
N ILE A 98 -2.58 -8.31 -1.65
CA ILE A 98 -3.64 -7.39 -2.07
C ILE A 98 -4.44 -7.99 -3.23
N GLY A 99 -3.79 -8.69 -4.15
CA GLY A 99 -4.42 -9.28 -5.32
C GLY A 99 -4.37 -8.37 -6.54
N LEU A 100 -5.33 -8.54 -7.44
CA LEU A 100 -5.41 -7.79 -8.70
C LEU A 100 -6.26 -6.52 -8.55
N HIS A 101 -6.17 -5.88 -7.41
CA HIS A 101 -6.87 -4.64 -7.11
C HIS A 101 -5.86 -3.51 -7.06
N PHE A 102 -6.04 -2.49 -7.91
CA PHE A 102 -5.12 -1.37 -8.05
C PHE A 102 -5.86 -0.06 -7.77
N PRO A 103 -5.85 0.40 -6.50
CA PRO A 103 -6.51 1.66 -6.14
C PRO A 103 -5.70 2.86 -6.57
N ALA A 104 -6.22 4.06 -6.31
CA ALA A 104 -5.44 5.28 -6.45
C ALA A 104 -4.22 5.17 -5.56
N MET A 105 -3.04 5.47 -6.09
CA MET A 105 -1.79 5.28 -5.36
C MET A 105 -0.81 6.41 -5.66
N THR A 106 -0.10 6.82 -4.62
CA THR A 106 1.00 7.78 -4.72
C THR A 106 2.21 7.15 -4.03
N ALA A 107 3.38 7.24 -4.65
CA ALA A 107 4.64 6.81 -4.05
C ALA A 107 5.63 7.96 -4.13
N VAL A 108 6.22 8.33 -2.99
CA VAL A 108 7.17 9.45 -2.89
C VAL A 108 8.36 9.08 -2.04
N GLN A 109 9.53 9.60 -2.39
CA GLN A 109 10.70 9.50 -1.55
C GLN A 109 10.65 10.58 -0.47
N VAL A 110 10.96 10.19 0.75
CA VAL A 110 11.09 11.10 1.90
C VAL A 110 12.52 11.03 2.44
N VAL A 111 12.93 12.07 3.15
CA VAL A 111 14.30 12.12 3.69
C VAL A 111 14.55 11.10 4.79
N ALA A 112 13.52 10.75 5.56
CA ALA A 112 13.61 9.75 6.63
C ALA A 112 12.20 9.33 7.05
N LEU A 113 12.10 8.17 7.65
CA LEU A 113 10.93 7.74 8.40
C LEU A 113 11.25 7.85 9.89
N VAL A 114 10.21 7.84 10.72
CA VAL A 114 10.40 8.06 12.17
C VAL A 114 11.23 6.94 12.79
N GLU A 115 11.00 5.68 12.37
CA GLU A 115 11.81 4.55 12.82
C GLU A 115 13.03 4.40 11.92
N ASP A 116 14.23 4.37 12.53
CA ASP A 116 15.50 4.38 11.79
C ASP A 116 15.65 3.21 10.82
N ARG A 117 15.15 2.02 11.18
CA ARG A 117 15.25 0.83 10.33
C ARG A 117 14.19 0.79 9.23
N ALA A 118 13.15 1.61 9.31
CA ALA A 118 12.08 1.57 8.32
C ALA A 118 12.56 2.11 6.98
N GLN A 119 12.31 1.36 5.92
CA GLN A 119 12.62 1.77 4.54
C GLN A 119 11.38 2.15 3.76
N VAL A 120 10.21 1.77 4.24
CA VAL A 120 8.93 2.03 3.60
C VAL A 120 7.86 2.23 4.66
N GLU A 121 6.91 3.09 4.36
CA GLU A 121 5.69 3.27 5.16
C GLU A 121 4.51 3.35 4.21
N ILE A 122 3.45 2.59 4.48
CA ILE A 122 2.27 2.52 3.63
C ILE A 122 1.04 2.87 4.44
N GLU A 123 0.32 3.90 4.03
CA GLU A 123 -0.97 4.25 4.62
C GLU A 123 -2.10 3.97 3.63
N VAL A 124 -3.26 3.61 4.13
CA VAL A 124 -4.37 3.12 3.31
C VAL A 124 -5.68 3.72 3.79
N THR A 125 -6.54 4.05 2.84
CA THR A 125 -7.95 4.33 3.08
C THR A 125 -8.78 3.30 2.33
N ALA A 126 -9.74 2.70 3.00
CA ALA A 126 -10.67 1.75 2.39
C ALA A 126 -12.11 2.24 2.60
N ILE A 127 -13.01 1.83 1.71
CA ILE A 127 -14.44 2.08 1.84
C ILE A 127 -15.17 0.76 1.71
N VAL A 128 -15.82 0.37 2.80
CA VAL A 128 -16.60 -0.87 2.86
C VAL A 128 -18.03 -0.55 2.48
N PRO A 129 -18.60 -1.22 1.46
CA PRO A 129 -20.00 -1.01 1.09
C PRO A 129 -20.94 -1.25 2.28
N LEU A 130 -21.96 -0.43 2.38
CA LEU A 130 -22.99 -0.57 3.43
C LEU A 130 -23.94 -1.73 3.12
#